data_c9daf77a6cf319cec1a31754bb66bdb9
#
_entry.id   c9daf77a6cf319cec1a31754bb66bdb9
#
_cell.length_a   1.000
_cell.length_b   1.000
_cell.length_c   1.000
_cell.angle_alpha   90.00
_cell.angle_beta   90.00
_cell.angle_gamma   90.00
#
_symmetry.space_group_name_H-M   'P 1'
#
loop_
_entity.id
_entity.type
_entity.pdbx_description
1 polymer ?
#
loop_
_entity_poly.entity_id
_entity_poly.type
_entity_poly.pdbx_seq_one_letter_code
_entity_poly.pdbx_strand_id
1 'polypeptide(L)'
;MQNKEIEILSHKISDIQISIDDDVKEKFEMQIDSRSKIRETINDNDTTLVLNLELNINSKDEMLNISIISDVIFDLHALYNDYEEIAEKELVPMAMKEISFSLDQMLLIMGYSKLDIANKLNL
;
A
#
# COMPACT_ATOMS: atom_id res chain seq x y z
N MET A 1 5.20 8.96 22.94
CA MET A 1 4.62 8.34 22.94
C MET A 1 4.01 7.72 21.89
N GLN A 2 3.25 7.11 21.71
CA GLN A 2 2.86 6.44 20.73
C GLN A 2 1.98 6.94 19.86
N ASN A 3 2.02 6.60 18.62
CA ASN A 3 1.15 7.01 17.60
C ASN A 3 0.16 5.96 17.27
N LYS A 4 -0.14 5.13 18.24
CA LYS A 4 -1.08 4.10 17.99
C LYS A 4 -2.44 4.61 17.70
N GLU A 5 -2.64 5.90 17.84
CA GLU A 5 -3.93 6.43 17.51
C GLU A 5 -4.14 6.71 16.04
N ILE A 6 -3.07 6.66 15.25
CA ILE A 6 -3.22 6.80 13.81
C ILE A 6 -3.94 5.57 13.27
N GLU A 7 -5.01 5.78 12.52
CA GLU A 7 -5.75 4.65 11.98
C GLU A 7 -6.14 4.88 10.53
N ILE A 8 -6.30 3.79 9.81
CA ILE A 8 -6.80 3.84 8.44
C ILE A 8 -8.31 3.79 8.52
N LEU A 9 -8.97 4.82 7.99
CA LEU A 9 -10.42 4.85 7.96
C LEU A 9 -10.98 4.09 6.77
N SER A 10 -10.33 4.20 5.62
CA SER A 10 -10.76 3.47 4.44
C SER A 10 -9.67 3.57 3.39
N HIS A 11 -9.77 2.73 2.37
CA HIS A 11 -8.90 2.87 1.22
C HIS A 11 -9.69 2.52 -0.03
N LYS A 12 -9.25 3.06 -1.14
CA LYS A 12 -9.89 2.82 -2.42
C LYS A 12 -8.81 2.59 -3.45
N ILE A 13 -8.87 1.46 -4.13
CA ILE A 13 -7.95 1.18 -5.23
C ILE A 13 -8.60 1.78 -6.47
N SER A 14 -7.94 2.77 -7.07
CA SER A 14 -8.48 3.45 -8.22
C SER A 14 -8.00 2.86 -9.53
N ASP A 15 -6.89 2.15 -9.50
CA ASP A 15 -6.38 1.50 -10.69
C ASP A 15 -5.51 0.32 -10.28
N ILE A 16 -5.65 -0.79 -10.98
CA ILE A 16 -4.85 -1.96 -10.69
C ILE A 16 -4.59 -2.70 -11.98
N GLN A 17 -3.34 -3.10 -12.20
CA GLN A 17 -2.95 -3.91 -13.33
C GLN A 17 -2.12 -5.06 -12.81
N ILE A 18 -2.52 -6.28 -13.13
CA ILE A 18 -1.84 -7.48 -12.68
C ILE A 18 -1.51 -8.32 -13.90
N SER A 19 -0.23 -8.66 -14.04
CA SER A 19 0.21 -9.54 -15.11
C SER A 19 1.07 -10.62 -14.46
N ILE A 20 0.64 -11.86 -14.52
CA ILE A 20 1.34 -12.98 -13.90
C ILE A 20 1.48 -14.07 -14.95
N ASP A 21 2.73 -14.47 -15.20
CA ASP A 21 3.01 -15.54 -16.12
C ASP A 21 2.61 -16.88 -15.48
N ASP A 22 2.11 -17.81 -16.28
CA ASP A 22 1.70 -19.12 -15.76
C ASP A 22 2.85 -19.88 -15.13
N ASP A 23 4.07 -19.58 -15.52
CA ASP A 23 5.24 -20.27 -14.99
C ASP A 23 5.84 -19.62 -13.77
N VAL A 24 5.17 -18.62 -13.17
CA VAL A 24 5.70 -17.96 -11.99
C VAL A 24 5.86 -18.99 -10.85
N LYS A 25 6.97 -18.91 -10.14
CA LYS A 25 7.26 -19.85 -9.08
C LYS A 25 6.84 -19.28 -7.73
N GLU A 26 6.62 -20.16 -6.75
CA GLU A 26 6.29 -19.70 -5.42
C GLU A 26 7.40 -18.86 -4.82
N LYS A 27 8.63 -19.20 -5.10
CA LYS A 27 9.77 -18.47 -4.58
C LYS A 27 10.38 -17.63 -5.67
N PHE A 28 10.38 -16.34 -5.47
CA PHE A 28 10.97 -15.42 -6.42
C PHE A 28 11.40 -14.17 -5.67
N GLU A 29 12.34 -13.45 -6.24
CA GLU A 29 12.77 -12.19 -5.66
C GLU A 29 11.87 -11.09 -6.19
N MET A 30 11.43 -10.23 -5.31
CA MET A 30 10.56 -9.13 -5.67
C MET A 30 11.28 -7.81 -5.56
N GLN A 31 10.94 -6.92 -6.46
CA GLN A 31 11.35 -5.53 -6.39
C GLN A 31 10.12 -4.70 -6.18
N ILE A 32 10.20 -3.76 -5.26
CA ILE A 32 9.11 -2.87 -4.97
C ILE A 32 9.54 -1.46 -5.22
N ASP A 33 8.66 -0.70 -5.88
CA ASP A 33 8.86 0.71 -6.06
C ASP A 33 7.57 1.38 -5.63
N SER A 34 7.65 2.39 -4.80
CA SER A 34 6.47 3.09 -4.34
C SER A 34 6.65 4.58 -4.46
N ARG A 35 5.56 5.27 -4.74
CA ARG A 35 5.52 6.72 -4.75
C ARG A 35 4.29 7.12 -3.97
N SER A 36 4.43 8.13 -3.16
CA SER A 36 3.30 8.59 -2.38
C SER A 36 3.24 10.10 -2.41
N LYS A 37 2.04 10.63 -2.25
CA LYS A 37 1.88 12.04 -2.05
C LYS A 37 0.64 12.28 -1.22
N ILE A 38 0.70 13.30 -0.40
CA ILE A 38 -0.41 13.70 0.41
C ILE A 38 -1.30 14.57 -0.46
N ARG A 39 -2.58 14.20 -0.57
CA ARG A 39 -3.50 15.01 -1.36
C ARG A 39 -3.93 16.22 -0.58
N GLU A 40 -4.24 16.08 0.66
CA GLU A 40 -4.40 17.15 1.62
C GLU A 40 -5.42 16.78 2.66
N THR A 41 -5.46 17.54 3.72
CA THR A 41 -6.44 17.35 4.76
C THR A 41 -7.75 17.96 4.29
N ILE A 42 -8.85 17.50 4.86
CA ILE A 42 -10.15 17.92 4.40
C ILE A 42 -10.44 19.36 4.79
N ASN A 43 -10.08 19.78 5.99
CA ASN A 43 -10.21 21.17 6.38
C ASN A 43 -9.30 21.44 7.58
N ASP A 44 -9.23 22.70 7.99
CA ASP A 44 -8.25 23.15 8.97
C ASP A 44 -8.37 22.49 10.34
N ASN A 45 -9.56 22.05 10.72
CA ASN A 45 -9.76 21.46 12.02
C ASN A 45 -9.86 19.95 11.95
N ASP A 46 -9.58 19.40 10.78
CA ASP A 46 -9.76 18.00 10.56
C ASP A 46 -8.41 17.30 10.71
N THR A 47 -8.38 16.18 11.39
CA THR A 47 -7.18 15.40 11.54
C THR A 47 -7.08 14.28 10.51
N THR A 48 -7.93 14.30 9.48
CA THR A 48 -7.86 13.30 8.44
C THR A 48 -6.92 13.74 7.31
N LEU A 49 -6.36 12.75 6.64
CA LEU A 49 -5.42 12.99 5.58
C LEU A 49 -5.60 11.92 4.53
N VAL A 50 -5.53 12.30 3.27
CA VAL A 50 -5.62 11.35 2.16
C VAL A 50 -4.24 11.18 1.56
N LEU A 51 -3.75 9.95 1.57
CA LEU A 51 -2.46 9.61 0.99
C LEU A 51 -2.71 8.87 -0.31
N ASN A 52 -2.16 9.39 -1.40
CA ASN A 52 -2.18 8.69 -2.68
C ASN A 52 -0.92 7.83 -2.74
N LEU A 53 -1.09 6.55 -2.98
CA LEU A 53 0.02 5.61 -3.03
C LEU A 53 0.02 4.87 -4.36
N GLU A 54 1.15 4.91 -5.05
CA GLU A 54 1.38 4.10 -6.24
C GLU A 54 2.36 3.03 -5.84
N LEU A 55 2.01 1.78 -6.11
CA LEU A 55 2.83 0.66 -5.72
C LEU A 55 3.09 -0.20 -6.94
N ASN A 56 4.36 -0.45 -7.24
CA ASN A 56 4.75 -1.33 -8.33
C ASN A 56 5.54 -2.49 -7.75
N ILE A 57 5.08 -3.70 -8.02
CA ILE A 57 5.70 -4.91 -7.52
C ILE A 57 6.05 -5.77 -8.71
N ASN A 58 7.32 -6.10 -8.85
CA ASN A 58 7.78 -6.89 -9.97
C ASN A 58 8.67 -8.01 -9.48
N SER A 59 8.57 -9.17 -10.12
CA SER A 59 9.54 -10.21 -9.86
C SER A 59 10.80 -9.92 -10.68
N LYS A 60 11.94 -10.41 -10.23
CA LYS A 60 13.18 -10.14 -10.89
C LYS A 60 13.23 -10.77 -12.29
N ASP A 61 12.52 -11.88 -12.48
CA ASP A 61 12.46 -12.57 -13.76
C ASP A 61 11.33 -12.04 -14.64
N GLU A 62 10.63 -10.99 -14.19
CA GLU A 62 9.56 -10.33 -14.93
C GLU A 62 8.33 -11.19 -15.16
N MET A 63 8.18 -12.26 -14.45
CA MET A 63 7.00 -13.12 -14.59
C MET A 63 5.82 -12.60 -13.80
N LEU A 64 6.05 -11.63 -12.91
CA LEU A 64 4.99 -11.02 -12.13
C LEU A 64 5.17 -9.51 -12.18
N ASN A 65 4.13 -8.81 -12.59
CA ASN A 65 4.15 -7.36 -12.64
C ASN A 65 2.81 -6.86 -12.14
N ILE A 66 2.83 -6.07 -11.08
CA ILE A 66 1.62 -5.55 -10.46
C ILE A 66 1.79 -4.06 -10.26
N SER A 67 0.79 -3.29 -10.67
CA SER A 67 0.76 -1.85 -10.44
C SER A 67 -0.56 -1.51 -9.79
N ILE A 68 -0.51 -0.78 -8.69
CA ILE A 68 -1.70 -0.39 -7.95
C ILE A 68 -1.61 1.08 -7.63
N ILE A 69 -2.70 1.80 -7.87
CA ILE A 69 -2.83 3.18 -7.42
C ILE A 69 -4.02 3.22 -6.46
N SER A 70 -3.80 3.74 -5.28
CA SER A 70 -4.87 3.78 -4.28
C SER A 70 -4.83 5.08 -3.49
N ASP A 71 -5.96 5.43 -2.92
CA ASP A 71 -6.06 6.51 -1.95
C ASP A 71 -6.37 5.87 -0.62
N VAL A 72 -5.61 6.22 0.40
CA VAL A 72 -5.80 5.70 1.74
C VAL A 72 -6.12 6.88 2.65
N ILE A 73 -7.24 6.80 3.36
CA ILE A 73 -7.67 7.87 4.23
C ILE A 73 -7.30 7.50 5.65
N PHE A 74 -6.51 8.38 6.27
CA PHE A 74 -6.06 8.18 7.63
C PHE A 74 -6.69 9.20 8.56
N ASP A 75 -6.93 8.81 9.78
CA ASP A 75 -7.19 9.76 10.85
C ASP A 75 -5.96 9.78 11.75
N LEU A 76 -5.30 10.91 11.81
CA LEU A 76 -4.09 11.04 12.61
C LEU A 76 -4.38 11.36 14.05
N HIS A 77 -5.62 11.77 14.35
CA HIS A 77 -6.08 12.13 15.69
C HIS A 77 -5.23 13.22 16.35
N ALA A 78 -4.49 13.95 15.54
CA ALA A 78 -3.65 15.04 16.02
C ALA A 78 -3.23 15.89 14.84
N LEU A 79 -2.79 17.11 15.13
CA LEU A 79 -2.22 17.97 14.11
C LEU A 79 -0.69 17.86 14.21
N TYR A 80 -0.04 17.86 13.08
CA TYR A 80 1.40 17.70 13.01
C TYR A 80 2.02 18.89 12.28
N ASN A 81 3.27 19.19 12.60
CA ASN A 81 3.98 20.28 11.93
C ASN A 81 4.49 19.87 10.56
N ASP A 82 4.82 18.61 10.39
CA ASP A 82 5.40 18.13 9.13
C ASP A 82 4.68 16.87 8.71
N TYR A 83 3.67 17.03 7.86
CA TYR A 83 2.89 15.88 7.42
C TYR A 83 3.68 14.98 6.48
N GLU A 84 4.65 15.53 5.75
CA GLU A 84 5.45 14.69 4.87
C GLU A 84 6.34 13.74 5.66
N GLU A 85 6.86 14.20 6.78
CA GLU A 85 7.67 13.35 7.62
C GLU A 85 6.84 12.21 8.22
N ILE A 86 5.64 12.53 8.75
CA ILE A 86 4.82 11.50 9.36
C ILE A 86 4.33 10.52 8.29
N ALA A 87 4.06 11.01 7.08
CA ALA A 87 3.64 10.14 6.00
C ALA A 87 4.75 9.15 5.66
N GLU A 88 5.97 9.63 5.53
CA GLU A 88 7.07 8.76 5.16
C GLU A 88 7.36 7.72 6.23
N LYS A 89 7.34 8.13 7.48
CA LYS A 89 7.72 7.23 8.58
C LYS A 89 6.63 6.29 9.03
N GLU A 90 5.38 6.73 8.95
CA GLU A 90 4.29 5.96 9.52
C GLU A 90 3.19 5.60 8.53
N LEU A 91 2.76 6.55 7.70
CA LEU A 91 1.58 6.31 6.89
C LEU A 91 1.86 5.40 5.70
N VAL A 92 2.99 5.61 5.03
CA VAL A 92 3.34 4.79 3.86
C VAL A 92 3.49 3.33 4.26
N PRO A 93 4.21 2.98 5.33
CA PRO A 93 4.28 1.56 5.72
C PRO A 93 2.93 0.97 6.07
N MET A 94 2.07 1.73 6.75
CA MET A 94 0.72 1.25 7.09
C MET A 94 -0.10 1.03 5.82
N ALA A 95 -0.02 1.97 4.87
CA ALA A 95 -0.77 1.87 3.62
C ALA A 95 -0.28 0.69 2.79
N MET A 96 1.03 0.48 2.72
CA MET A 96 1.60 -0.63 1.97
C MET A 96 1.13 -1.96 2.52
N LYS A 97 1.08 -2.07 3.84
CA LYS A 97 0.63 -3.30 4.47
C LYS A 97 -0.84 -3.56 4.15
N GLU A 98 -1.67 -2.51 4.25
CA GLU A 98 -3.10 -2.65 4.00
C GLU A 98 -3.37 -3.03 2.55
N ILE A 99 -2.70 -2.37 1.60
CA ILE A 99 -2.91 -2.64 0.19
C ILE A 99 -2.38 -4.03 -0.17
N SER A 100 -1.27 -4.45 0.45
CA SER A 100 -0.72 -5.77 0.18
C SER A 100 -1.64 -6.89 0.66
N PHE A 101 -2.33 -6.69 1.79
CA PHE A 101 -3.32 -7.66 2.22
C PHE A 101 -4.48 -7.73 1.24
N SER A 102 -4.95 -6.59 0.75
CA SER A 102 -6.03 -6.56 -0.23
C SER A 102 -5.60 -7.25 -1.52
N LEU A 103 -4.35 -7.03 -1.92
CA LEU A 103 -3.81 -7.66 -3.11
C LEU A 103 -3.78 -9.18 -2.96
N ASP A 104 -3.34 -9.68 -1.81
CA ASP A 104 -3.31 -11.12 -1.58
C ASP A 104 -4.70 -11.73 -1.67
N GLN A 105 -5.71 -11.02 -1.18
CA GLN A 105 -7.08 -11.51 -1.28
C GLN A 105 -7.57 -11.54 -2.72
N MET A 106 -7.21 -10.54 -3.50
CA MET A 106 -7.56 -10.54 -4.93
C MET A 106 -6.86 -11.68 -5.66
N LEU A 107 -5.58 -11.89 -5.35
CA LEU A 107 -4.83 -12.96 -6.00
C LEU A 107 -5.37 -14.33 -5.62
N LEU A 108 -5.84 -14.48 -4.38
CA LEU A 108 -6.45 -15.72 -3.95
C LEU A 108 -7.70 -16.00 -4.77
N ILE A 109 -8.55 -15.01 -4.98
CA ILE A 109 -9.75 -15.15 -5.79
C ILE A 109 -9.38 -15.53 -7.21
N MET A 110 -8.26 -15.03 -7.71
CA MET A 110 -7.79 -15.33 -9.06
C MET A 110 -7.08 -16.69 -9.15
N GLY A 111 -6.84 -17.34 -8.02
CA GLY A 111 -6.20 -18.66 -8.02
C GLY A 111 -4.72 -18.66 -7.64
N TYR A 112 -4.19 -17.55 -7.13
CA TYR A 112 -2.77 -17.47 -6.83
C TYR A 112 -2.50 -17.48 -5.32
N SER A 113 -3.03 -18.46 -4.61
CA SER A 113 -2.94 -18.50 -3.16
C SER A 113 -1.52 -18.66 -2.62
N LYS A 114 -0.58 -19.08 -3.45
CA LYS A 114 0.77 -19.32 -2.98
C LYS A 114 1.70 -18.13 -3.09
N LEU A 115 1.25 -17.02 -3.64
CA LEU A 115 2.15 -15.89 -3.84
C LEU A 115 2.44 -15.14 -2.56
N ASP A 116 1.42 -14.96 -1.69
CA ASP A 116 1.60 -14.39 -0.35
C ASP A 116 2.46 -13.12 -0.36
N ILE A 117 1.99 -12.13 -1.09
CA ILE A 117 2.76 -10.91 -1.33
C ILE A 117 3.06 -10.17 -0.03
N ALA A 118 2.08 -10.06 0.87
CA ALA A 118 2.28 -9.29 2.09
C ALA A 118 3.45 -9.85 2.92
N ASN A 119 3.57 -11.17 3.02
CA ASN A 119 4.68 -11.76 3.74
C ASN A 119 6.00 -11.58 3.01
N LYS A 120 5.97 -11.67 1.67
CA LYS A 120 7.20 -11.49 0.89
C LYS A 120 7.73 -10.08 1.00
N LEU A 121 6.85 -9.10 1.19
CA LEU A 121 7.26 -7.72 1.37
C LEU A 121 7.75 -7.45 2.79
N ASN A 122 7.54 -8.37 3.69
CA ASN A 122 8.02 -8.25 5.05
C ASN A 122 7.43 -7.04 5.77
N LEU A 123 6.17 -6.80 5.54
CA LEU A 123 5.48 -5.64 6.12
C LEU A 123 4.83 -5.96 7.46
#